data_a2cbdbc8d29cab5f60295436a220ae92
#
_entry.id   a2cbdbc8d29cab5f60295436a220ae92
#
_cell.length_a   1.000
_cell.length_b   1.000
_cell.length_c   1.000
_cell.angle_alpha   90.00
_cell.angle_beta   90.00
_cell.angle_gamma   90.00
#
_symmetry.space_group_name_H-M   'P 1'
#
loop_
_entity.id
_entity.type
_entity.pdbx_description
1 polymer ?
#
loop_
_entity_poly.entity_id
_entity_poly.type
_entity_poly.pdbx_seq_one_letter_code
_entity_poly.pdbx_strand_id
1 'polypeptide(L)'
;MTLDDRHARAPYAEAILANAHQGWVRLGVPGHQDQPDRHAALAGLAGPELLAVDIPMFTEGVDLPAPGSTEPSPYEQALALAADAWGARRTWFLTDGASQGNHVACLALRSLSGHAVVQRSVHTSVIDGAILAGLRLEFVQPSVDPHL
;
A
#
# COMPACT_ATOMS: atom_id res chain seq x y z
N MET A 1 23.03 16.51 -0.32
CA MET A 1 21.71 16.44 0.35
C MET A 1 21.83 15.29 1.33
N THR A 2 22.08 15.59 2.58
CA THR A 2 22.06 14.58 3.65
C THR A 2 20.64 14.08 3.76
N LEU A 3 20.42 12.79 3.44
CA LEU A 3 19.19 12.13 3.78
C LEU A 3 19.01 12.29 5.30
N ASP A 4 17.89 12.86 5.71
CA ASP A 4 17.54 12.94 7.11
C ASP A 4 17.54 11.51 7.67
N ASP A 5 18.18 11.28 8.82
CA ASP A 5 18.27 9.97 9.48
C ASP A 5 16.91 9.27 9.63
N ARG A 6 15.82 10.04 9.67
CA ARG A 6 14.46 9.51 9.70
C ARG A 6 14.12 8.64 8.49
N HIS A 7 14.60 9.01 7.28
CA HIS A 7 14.36 8.27 6.04
C HIS A 7 15.27 7.04 5.88
N ALA A 8 16.25 6.85 6.76
CA ALA A 8 17.05 5.62 6.81
C ALA A 8 16.30 4.46 7.51
N ARG A 9 15.16 4.74 8.16
CA ARG A 9 14.34 3.75 8.86
C ARG A 9 13.19 3.25 8.00
N ALA A 10 12.81 1.98 8.22
CA ALA A 10 11.65 1.35 7.63
C ALA A 10 10.73 0.78 8.73
N PRO A 11 10.05 1.66 9.52
CA PRO A 11 9.41 1.27 10.77
C PRO A 11 8.39 0.13 10.60
N TYR A 12 7.65 0.10 9.53
CA TYR A 12 6.67 -0.96 9.27
C TYR A 12 7.35 -2.29 8.94
N ALA A 13 8.35 -2.30 8.06
CA ALA A 13 9.11 -3.51 7.74
C ALA A 13 9.88 -4.02 8.98
N GLU A 14 10.50 -3.11 9.74
CA GLU A 14 11.20 -3.44 10.99
C GLU A 14 10.25 -4.11 11.99
N ALA A 15 9.03 -3.60 12.15
CA ALA A 15 8.03 -4.15 13.06
C ALA A 15 7.51 -5.52 12.62
N ILE A 16 7.28 -5.74 11.31
CA ILE A 16 6.89 -7.04 10.76
C ILE A 16 7.99 -8.08 11.04
N LEU A 17 9.24 -7.74 10.75
CA LEU A 17 10.38 -8.63 11.01
C LEU A 17 10.56 -8.91 12.50
N ALA A 18 10.43 -7.90 13.36
CA ALA A 18 10.48 -8.08 14.79
C ALA A 18 9.36 -9.00 15.29
N ASN A 19 8.14 -8.86 14.78
CA ASN A 19 7.02 -9.75 15.09
C ASN A 19 7.29 -11.19 14.65
N ALA A 20 7.85 -11.39 13.45
CA ALA A 20 8.20 -12.70 12.93
C ALA A 20 9.20 -13.46 13.82
N HIS A 21 10.11 -12.74 14.47
CA HIS A 21 11.16 -13.34 15.32
C HIS A 21 10.72 -13.57 16.79
N GLN A 22 9.51 -13.20 17.18
CA GLN A 22 9.06 -13.34 18.58
C GLN A 22 8.67 -14.76 18.98
N GLY A 23 8.57 -15.69 18.02
CA GLY A 23 8.23 -17.08 18.30
C GLY A 23 6.81 -17.27 18.83
N TRP A 24 5.87 -16.43 18.42
CA TRP A 24 4.46 -16.54 18.81
C TRP A 24 3.85 -17.86 18.35
N VAL A 25 3.04 -18.47 19.22
CA VAL A 25 2.11 -19.54 18.80
C VAL A 25 0.88 -18.89 18.19
N ARG A 26 0.78 -18.92 16.86
CA ARG A 26 -0.35 -18.34 16.13
C ARG A 26 -1.51 -19.31 16.08
N LEU A 27 -2.68 -18.89 16.60
CA LEU A 27 -3.90 -19.71 16.65
C LEU A 27 -4.99 -19.22 15.69
N GLY A 28 -4.74 -18.13 14.99
CA GLY A 28 -5.70 -17.48 14.09
C GLY A 28 -5.29 -17.55 12.62
N VAL A 29 -5.70 -16.55 11.87
CA VAL A 29 -5.28 -16.31 10.48
C VAL A 29 -3.89 -15.69 10.44
N PRO A 30 -3.13 -15.86 9.34
CA PRO A 30 -3.42 -16.74 8.21
C PRO A 30 -3.39 -18.22 8.58
N GLY A 31 -4.04 -19.06 7.75
CA GLY A 31 -4.27 -20.49 8.04
C GLY A 31 -3.01 -21.34 8.20
N HIS A 32 -1.87 -20.92 7.64
CA HIS A 32 -0.59 -21.62 7.80
C HIS A 32 0.00 -21.43 9.21
N GLN A 33 -0.43 -20.41 9.97
CA GLN A 33 -0.05 -20.18 11.38
C GLN A 33 1.48 -20.16 11.63
N ASP A 34 2.27 -19.75 10.61
CA ASP A 34 3.73 -19.79 10.65
C ASP A 34 4.29 -21.19 10.99
N GLN A 35 3.69 -22.24 10.43
CA GLN A 35 4.09 -23.62 10.66
C GLN A 35 4.52 -24.28 9.35
N PRO A 36 5.79 -24.10 8.91
CA PRO A 36 6.29 -24.60 7.63
C PRO A 36 6.19 -26.13 7.53
N ASP A 37 6.38 -26.87 8.63
CA ASP A 37 6.30 -28.33 8.64
C ASP A 37 4.88 -28.84 8.33
N ARG A 38 3.85 -28.12 8.75
CA ARG A 38 2.45 -28.46 8.43
C ARG A 38 2.05 -28.07 7.01
N HIS A 39 2.76 -27.16 6.43
CA HIS A 39 2.48 -26.59 5.10
C HIS A 39 3.67 -26.70 4.17
N ALA A 40 4.32 -27.89 4.15
CA ALA A 40 5.58 -28.12 3.45
C ALA A 40 5.56 -27.74 1.95
N ALA A 41 4.44 -27.95 1.26
CA ALA A 41 4.30 -27.56 -0.14
C ALA A 41 4.33 -26.04 -0.31
N LEU A 42 3.67 -25.27 0.56
CA LEU A 42 3.67 -23.81 0.54
C LEU A 42 5.04 -23.27 0.96
N ALA A 43 5.62 -23.81 2.02
CA ALA A 43 6.95 -23.43 2.48
C ALA A 43 8.03 -23.74 1.44
N GLY A 44 7.88 -24.83 0.68
CA GLY A 44 8.79 -25.18 -0.42
C GLY A 44 8.70 -24.25 -1.63
N LEU A 45 7.54 -23.65 -1.88
CA LEU A 45 7.34 -22.68 -2.95
C LEU A 45 7.80 -21.28 -2.59
N ALA A 46 7.44 -20.83 -1.40
CA ALA A 46 7.55 -19.43 -0.99
C ALA A 46 8.72 -19.16 -0.05
N GLY A 47 9.30 -20.20 0.55
CA GLY A 47 10.26 -20.10 1.63
C GLY A 47 9.59 -20.01 3.01
N PRO A 48 10.18 -20.60 4.04
CA PRO A 48 9.62 -20.56 5.39
C PRO A 48 9.58 -19.13 5.96
N GLU A 49 10.51 -18.27 5.58
CA GLU A 49 10.57 -16.87 6.03
C GLU A 49 9.35 -16.07 5.57
N LEU A 50 8.77 -16.40 4.40
CA LEU A 50 7.59 -15.71 3.92
C LEU A 50 6.38 -15.99 4.81
N LEU A 51 6.25 -17.21 5.35
CA LEU A 51 5.17 -17.55 6.27
C LEU A 51 5.27 -16.76 7.57
N ALA A 52 6.47 -16.49 8.04
CA ALA A 52 6.70 -15.75 9.29
C ALA A 52 6.30 -14.26 9.17
N VAL A 53 6.46 -13.66 8.00
CA VAL A 53 6.09 -12.25 7.76
C VAL A 53 4.65 -12.06 7.27
N ASP A 54 3.94 -13.14 6.94
CA ASP A 54 2.50 -13.09 6.65
C ASP A 54 1.72 -13.09 7.96
N ILE A 55 1.43 -11.91 8.45
CA ILE A 55 0.80 -11.67 9.75
C ILE A 55 -0.65 -11.19 9.59
N PRO A 56 -1.50 -11.39 10.61
CA PRO A 56 -2.88 -10.89 10.59
C PRO A 56 -2.92 -9.37 10.47
N MET A 57 -3.94 -8.86 9.80
CA MET A 57 -4.28 -7.43 9.85
C MET A 57 -4.60 -7.01 11.30
N PHE A 58 -4.33 -5.75 11.60
CA PHE A 58 -4.55 -5.15 12.92
C PHE A 58 -3.68 -5.76 14.04
N THR A 59 -2.46 -6.20 13.67
CA THR A 59 -1.48 -6.67 14.65
C THR A 59 -0.99 -5.50 15.53
N GLU A 60 -1.15 -5.63 16.84
CA GLU A 60 -0.64 -4.65 17.82
C GLU A 60 0.89 -4.54 17.73
N GLY A 61 1.40 -3.31 17.79
CA GLY A 61 2.83 -3.02 17.60
C GLY A 61 3.31 -3.10 16.15
N VAL A 62 2.42 -3.34 15.18
CA VAL A 62 2.69 -3.34 13.74
C VAL A 62 1.71 -2.39 13.04
N ASP A 63 0.46 -2.82 12.82
CA ASP A 63 -0.59 -2.00 12.20
C ASP A 63 -1.24 -1.05 13.20
N LEU A 64 -1.37 -1.50 14.43
CA LEU A 64 -1.90 -0.74 15.55
C LEU A 64 -0.77 -0.33 16.50
N PRO A 65 -0.97 0.71 17.32
CA PRO A 65 -0.06 1.03 18.40
C PRO A 65 0.19 -0.18 19.32
N ALA A 66 1.37 -0.25 19.90
CA ALA A 66 1.65 -1.27 20.93
C ALA A 66 0.73 -1.08 22.14
N PRO A 67 0.38 -2.15 22.87
CA PRO A 67 -0.49 -2.07 24.05
C PRO A 67 0.02 -1.02 25.06
N GLY A 68 -0.86 -0.10 25.42
CA GLY A 68 -0.54 0.99 26.35
C GLY A 68 0.30 2.14 25.78
N SER A 69 0.66 2.10 24.50
CA SER A 69 1.37 3.19 23.82
C SER A 69 0.38 4.25 23.30
N THR A 70 0.79 5.51 23.38
CA THR A 70 0.15 6.65 22.70
C THR A 70 0.88 7.08 21.43
N GLU A 71 2.02 6.43 21.13
CA GLU A 71 2.78 6.70 19.92
C GLU A 71 2.07 6.12 18.69
N PRO A 72 2.23 6.75 17.52
CA PRO A 72 1.72 6.20 16.27
C PRO A 72 2.25 4.79 16.01
N SER A 73 1.41 3.93 15.44
CA SER A 73 1.84 2.60 15.05
C SER A 73 3.00 2.64 14.03
N PRO A 74 3.81 1.58 13.90
CA PRO A 74 4.82 1.48 12.86
C PRO A 74 4.27 1.71 11.44
N TYR A 75 3.04 1.26 11.17
CA TYR A 75 2.35 1.53 9.92
C TYR A 75 2.07 3.03 9.71
N GLU A 76 1.54 3.71 10.72
CA GLU A 76 1.29 5.15 10.67
C GLU A 76 2.59 5.96 10.52
N GLN A 77 3.67 5.54 11.18
CA GLN A 77 4.99 6.13 11.02
C GLN A 77 5.49 5.99 9.58
N ALA A 78 5.32 4.82 8.96
CA ALA A 78 5.69 4.60 7.56
C ALA A 78 4.89 5.48 6.60
N LEU A 79 3.58 5.65 6.82
CA LEU A 79 2.74 6.58 6.04
C LEU A 79 3.23 8.03 6.18
N ALA A 80 3.61 8.45 7.38
CA ALA A 80 4.13 9.80 7.63
C ALA A 80 5.48 10.03 6.93
N LEU A 81 6.39 9.07 6.98
CA LEU A 81 7.68 9.14 6.27
C LEU A 81 7.48 9.20 4.76
N ALA A 82 6.57 8.40 4.21
CA ALA A 82 6.24 8.46 2.79
C ALA A 82 5.63 9.82 2.41
N ALA A 83 4.76 10.39 3.24
CA ALA A 83 4.21 11.72 3.01
C ALA A 83 5.30 12.80 3.00
N ASP A 84 6.24 12.74 3.94
CA ASP A 84 7.38 13.67 4.03
C ASP A 84 8.27 13.55 2.79
N ALA A 85 8.63 12.34 2.39
CA ALA A 85 9.49 12.07 1.23
C ALA A 85 8.91 12.63 -0.09
N TRP A 86 7.60 12.61 -0.25
CA TRP A 86 6.89 13.09 -1.45
C TRP A 86 6.36 14.53 -1.31
N GLY A 87 6.58 15.19 -0.18
CA GLY A 87 6.03 16.52 0.10
C GLY A 87 4.50 16.52 0.10
N ALA A 88 3.88 15.40 0.44
CA ALA A 88 2.43 15.24 0.48
C ALA A 88 1.88 15.48 1.89
N ARG A 89 0.63 15.95 1.98
CA ARG A 89 -0.04 16.08 3.29
C ARG A 89 -0.34 14.74 3.93
N ARG A 90 -0.64 13.72 3.13
CA ARG A 90 -0.93 12.33 3.53
C ARG A 90 -0.58 11.37 2.41
N THR A 91 -0.27 10.14 2.78
CA THR A 91 -0.10 9.01 1.86
C THR A 91 -0.93 7.82 2.32
N TRP A 92 -1.14 6.90 1.40
CA TRP A 92 -1.74 5.59 1.66
C TRP A 92 -1.01 4.55 0.83
N PHE A 93 -0.68 3.42 1.41
CA PHE A 93 -0.14 2.30 0.66
C PHE A 93 -1.28 1.52 0.00
N LEU A 94 -1.13 1.25 -1.28
CA LEU A 94 -2.12 0.54 -2.09
C LEU A 94 -1.66 -0.89 -2.33
N THR A 95 -2.57 -1.85 -2.19
CA THR A 95 -2.28 -3.27 -2.37
C THR A 95 -2.53 -3.78 -3.78
N ASP A 96 -3.40 -3.10 -4.55
CA ASP A 96 -3.75 -3.46 -5.94
C ASP A 96 -3.07 -2.55 -6.99
N GLY A 97 -1.90 -2.01 -6.64
CA GLY A 97 -1.08 -1.21 -7.53
C GLY A 97 -1.69 0.14 -7.94
N ALA A 98 -1.08 0.77 -8.96
CA ALA A 98 -1.47 2.10 -9.44
C ALA A 98 -2.88 2.14 -10.01
N SER A 99 -3.42 1.04 -10.53
CA SER A 99 -4.80 0.97 -11.04
C SER A 99 -5.81 1.25 -9.94
N GLN A 100 -5.62 0.69 -8.74
CA GLN A 100 -6.44 1.02 -7.57
C GLN A 100 -6.37 2.52 -7.26
N GLY A 101 -5.18 3.11 -7.33
CA GLY A 101 -4.99 4.55 -7.11
C GLY A 101 -5.80 5.39 -8.10
N ASN A 102 -5.80 5.03 -9.38
CA ASN A 102 -6.59 5.71 -10.40
C ASN A 102 -8.09 5.59 -10.15
N HIS A 103 -8.57 4.41 -9.74
CA HIS A 103 -9.98 4.21 -9.37
C HIS A 103 -10.38 5.09 -8.17
N VAL A 104 -9.56 5.07 -7.10
CA VAL A 104 -9.80 5.90 -5.91
C VAL A 104 -9.79 7.39 -6.24
N ALA A 105 -8.85 7.84 -7.08
CA ALA A 105 -8.78 9.23 -7.52
C ALA A 105 -10.05 9.64 -8.29
N CYS A 106 -10.52 8.81 -9.22
CA CYS A 106 -11.77 9.07 -9.96
C CYS A 106 -12.98 9.15 -9.03
N LEU A 107 -13.10 8.21 -8.08
CA LEU A 107 -14.18 8.22 -7.09
C LEU A 107 -14.15 9.48 -6.21
N ALA A 108 -12.97 9.90 -5.78
CA ALA A 108 -12.80 11.14 -5.00
C ALA A 108 -13.18 12.39 -5.81
N LEU A 109 -12.76 12.45 -7.08
CA LEU A 109 -13.07 13.57 -7.98
C LEU A 109 -14.57 13.72 -8.24
N ARG A 110 -15.34 12.64 -8.18
CA ARG A 110 -16.79 12.67 -8.39
C ARG A 110 -17.51 13.62 -7.45
N SER A 111 -17.00 13.80 -6.23
CA SER A 111 -17.55 14.76 -5.25
C SER A 111 -17.31 16.22 -5.65
N LEU A 112 -16.34 16.49 -6.51
CA LEU A 112 -15.97 17.84 -6.95
C LEU A 112 -16.58 18.18 -8.32
N SER A 113 -16.70 17.19 -9.22
CA SER A 113 -17.21 17.38 -10.57
C SER A 113 -17.86 16.12 -11.12
N GLY A 114 -18.82 16.26 -12.01
CA GLY A 114 -19.35 15.16 -12.83
C GLY A 114 -18.56 14.94 -14.13
N HIS A 115 -17.57 15.79 -14.43
CA HIS A 115 -16.79 15.75 -15.66
C HIS A 115 -15.29 15.74 -15.35
N ALA A 116 -14.52 15.08 -16.20
CA ALA A 116 -13.06 15.13 -16.18
C ALA A 116 -12.51 15.19 -17.62
N VAL A 117 -11.43 15.94 -17.81
CA VAL A 117 -10.69 16.02 -19.07
C VAL A 117 -9.45 15.15 -18.93
N VAL A 118 -9.24 14.26 -19.87
CA VAL A 118 -8.11 13.32 -19.85
C VAL A 118 -7.41 13.27 -21.20
N GLN A 119 -6.12 12.95 -21.19
CA GLN A 119 -5.39 12.75 -22.43
C GLN A 119 -5.88 11.46 -23.14
N ARG A 120 -5.93 11.47 -24.49
CA ARG A 120 -6.41 10.32 -25.27
C ARG A 120 -5.60 9.03 -25.03
N SER A 121 -4.34 9.14 -24.64
CA SER A 121 -3.43 8.02 -24.31
C SER A 121 -3.38 7.68 -22.81
N VAL A 122 -4.38 8.10 -22.03
CA VAL A 122 -4.45 7.76 -20.61
C VAL A 122 -4.55 6.24 -20.39
N HIS A 123 -4.01 5.75 -19.29
CA HIS A 123 -4.11 4.34 -18.94
C HIS A 123 -5.57 3.91 -18.72
N THR A 124 -5.91 2.68 -19.14
CA THR A 124 -7.29 2.14 -19.08
C THR A 124 -7.93 2.24 -17.70
N SER A 125 -7.15 2.07 -16.64
CA SER A 125 -7.66 2.17 -15.25
C SER A 125 -8.25 3.55 -14.89
N VAL A 126 -7.85 4.62 -15.58
CA VAL A 126 -8.49 5.93 -15.41
C VAL A 126 -9.88 5.94 -16.06
N ILE A 127 -10.02 5.28 -17.23
CA ILE A 127 -11.30 5.13 -17.90
C ILE A 127 -12.24 4.26 -17.06
N ASP A 128 -11.73 3.13 -16.55
CA ASP A 128 -12.48 2.22 -15.69
C ASP A 128 -12.91 2.93 -14.39
N GLY A 129 -11.99 3.68 -13.77
CA GLY A 129 -12.27 4.48 -12.59
C GLY A 129 -13.33 5.55 -12.85
N ALA A 130 -13.31 6.20 -14.01
CA ALA A 130 -14.31 7.18 -14.40
C ALA A 130 -15.69 6.54 -14.59
N ILE A 131 -15.76 5.36 -15.20
CA ILE A 131 -16.99 4.60 -15.32
C ILE A 131 -17.55 4.23 -13.95
N LEU A 132 -16.72 3.69 -13.06
CA LEU A 132 -17.09 3.36 -11.69
C LEU A 132 -17.60 4.57 -10.90
N ALA A 133 -16.97 5.73 -11.11
CA ALA A 133 -17.34 6.98 -10.45
C ALA A 133 -18.54 7.68 -11.11
N GLY A 134 -19.00 7.25 -12.29
CA GLY A 134 -20.03 7.96 -13.05
C GLY A 134 -19.56 9.32 -13.58
N LEU A 135 -18.26 9.48 -13.84
CA LEU A 135 -17.68 10.68 -14.45
C LEU A 135 -17.89 10.67 -15.97
N ARG A 136 -18.22 11.83 -16.52
CA ARG A 136 -18.18 12.06 -17.97
C ARG A 136 -16.78 12.47 -18.39
N LEU A 137 -16.15 11.71 -19.29
CA LEU A 137 -14.82 12.00 -19.81
C LEU A 137 -14.88 12.82 -21.09
N GLU A 138 -14.02 13.82 -21.17
CA GLU A 138 -13.63 14.50 -22.41
C GLU A 138 -12.17 14.19 -22.70
N PHE A 139 -11.89 13.87 -23.97
CA PHE A 139 -10.54 13.46 -24.40
C PHE A 139 -9.85 14.58 -25.14
N VAL A 140 -8.63 14.91 -24.74
CA VAL A 140 -7.74 15.78 -25.48
C VAL A 140 -6.68 14.97 -26.20
N GLN A 141 -6.39 15.35 -27.45
CA GLN A 141 -5.30 14.75 -28.21
C GLN A 141 -3.97 15.35 -27.75
N PRO A 142 -2.95 14.52 -27.48
CA PRO A 142 -1.61 15.00 -27.28
C PRO A 142 -1.04 15.53 -28.60
N SER A 143 -0.24 16.58 -28.54
CA SER A 143 0.64 16.93 -29.66
C SER A 143 1.78 15.93 -29.72
N VAL A 144 2.01 15.35 -30.88
CA VAL A 144 3.15 14.45 -31.12
C VAL A 144 4.27 15.27 -31.75
N ASP A 145 5.43 15.24 -31.15
CA ASP A 145 6.63 15.85 -31.77
C ASP A 145 6.97 15.03 -33.03
N PRO A 146 7.05 15.68 -34.22
CA PRO A 146 7.35 14.98 -35.45
C PRO A 146 8.76 14.39 -35.49
N HIS A 147 9.60 14.68 -34.50
CA HIS A 147 10.97 14.18 -34.37
C HIS A 147 11.12 13.05 -33.34
N LEU A 148 10.04 12.59 -32.70
CA LEU A 148 9.95 11.40 -31.86
C LEU A 148 9.25 10.29 -32.60
#